data_c6a76dea1caa08d4d95d6211b74f81d2
#
_entry.id   c6a76dea1caa08d4d95d6211b74f81d2
#
_cell.length_a   1.000
_cell.length_b   1.000
_cell.length_c   1.000
_cell.angle_alpha   90.00
_cell.angle_beta   90.00
_cell.angle_gamma   90.00
#
_symmetry.space_group_name_H-M   'P 1'
#
loop_
_entity.id
_entity.type
_entity.pdbx_description
1 polymer ?
#
loop_
_entity_poly.entity_id
_entity_poly.type
_entity_poly.pdbx_seq_one_letter_code
_entity_poly.pdbx_strand_id
1 'polypeptide(L)'
;MCIRDRLITLVNAGLADTATYALLSGLADAPFFFMPIFAAYGAAKKLGGTPIYSMMCAAALLHGKYTALVAAGEPITLLGLPVRLMSYSSSLLPALLIALCAYYLEKFFNKIIPGIFKSLLVGLCTVTVTMVLGFTVLAPLGGYLGNYLAVVFGFLGDKIGFITVGLLAACLPWLVMCGMHLGLVPFMTQALTNPGYDAVFRPAFILHNMAEGGACIGVALRTKDAEKRTEALSIAFGCIVAGVTEPAIYGINLPRKKPMYGVMAGGAVGGVVAGLLGAKAYVMGYSTVLALPIFQNTIVAMSIAIVTAIVVAAVVTYVLGFEEKN
;
A
#
# COMPACT_ATOMS: atom_id res chain seq x y z
N MET A 1 9.67 -3.61 6.40
CA MET A 1 9.93 -4.65 5.39
C MET A 1 11.27 -5.35 5.61
N CYS A 2 12.41 -4.69 5.67
CA CYS A 2 13.71 -5.38 5.86
C CYS A 2 13.79 -6.31 7.09
N ILE A 3 13.13 -5.97 8.20
CA ILE A 3 13.09 -6.82 9.40
C ILE A 3 12.26 -8.08 9.11
N ARG A 4 11.11 -7.95 8.47
CA ARG A 4 10.24 -9.06 8.07
C ARG A 4 10.96 -10.04 7.13
N ASP A 5 11.71 -9.51 6.14
CA ASP A 5 12.42 -10.32 5.16
C ASP A 5 13.59 -11.09 5.79
N ARG A 6 14.31 -10.47 6.74
CA ARG A 6 15.34 -11.15 7.53
C ARG A 6 14.77 -12.22 8.46
N LEU A 7 13.58 -11.99 9.02
CA LEU A 7 12.88 -12.97 9.84
C LEU A 7 12.46 -14.20 9.03
N ILE A 8 12.05 -14.04 7.78
CA ILE A 8 11.75 -15.17 6.89
C ILE A 8 13.02 -15.95 6.54
N THR A 9 14.16 -15.27 6.41
CA THR A 9 15.46 -15.96 6.26
C THR A 9 15.80 -16.79 7.50
N LEU A 10 15.46 -16.29 8.70
CA LEU A 10 15.61 -17.01 9.96
C LEU A 10 14.62 -18.20 10.09
N VAL A 11 13.43 -18.12 9.51
CA VAL A 11 12.47 -19.24 9.39
C VAL A 11 13.09 -20.39 8.62
N ASN A 12 13.70 -20.10 7.47
CA ASN A 12 14.39 -21.09 6.66
C ASN A 12 15.63 -21.69 7.40
N ALA A 13 16.12 -21.04 8.46
CA ALA A 13 17.18 -21.52 9.32
C ALA A 13 16.69 -22.36 10.53
N GLY A 14 15.41 -22.74 10.57
CA GLY A 14 14.86 -23.62 11.62
C GLY A 14 14.46 -22.91 12.92
N LEU A 15 14.34 -21.57 12.92
CA LEU A 15 13.93 -20.77 14.07
C LEU A 15 12.43 -20.41 14.08
N ALA A 16 11.65 -20.95 13.14
CA ALA A 16 10.25 -20.60 12.92
C ALA A 16 9.34 -20.81 14.14
N ASP A 17 9.60 -21.85 14.91
CA ASP A 17 8.77 -22.26 16.05
C ASP A 17 9.24 -21.67 17.38
N THR A 18 10.15 -20.70 17.37
CA THR A 18 10.65 -20.08 18.59
C THR A 18 9.82 -18.87 19.02
N ALA A 19 9.66 -18.66 20.33
CA ALA A 19 9.03 -17.45 20.88
C ALA A 19 9.75 -16.17 20.43
N THR A 20 11.07 -16.22 20.25
CA THR A 20 11.87 -15.11 19.71
C THR A 20 11.43 -14.72 18.30
N TYR A 21 11.19 -15.72 17.43
CA TYR A 21 10.66 -15.45 16.09
C TYR A 21 9.29 -14.79 16.13
N ALA A 22 8.38 -15.31 16.98
CA ALA A 22 7.03 -14.76 17.10
C ALA A 22 7.05 -13.28 17.57
N LEU A 23 7.91 -12.95 18.55
CA LEU A 23 8.07 -11.57 19.04
C LEU A 23 8.67 -10.64 17.96
N LEU A 24 9.73 -11.06 17.29
CA LEU A 24 10.36 -10.26 16.24
C LEU A 24 9.44 -10.09 15.01
N SER A 25 8.71 -11.14 14.65
CA SER A 25 7.69 -11.10 13.59
C SER A 25 6.59 -10.11 13.93
N GLY A 26 6.07 -10.15 15.17
CA GLY A 26 5.09 -9.19 15.65
C GLY A 26 5.61 -7.75 15.62
N LEU A 27 6.86 -7.53 16.05
CA LEU A 27 7.49 -6.20 15.97
C LEU A 27 7.62 -5.70 14.53
N ALA A 28 7.96 -6.57 13.59
CA ALA A 28 8.10 -6.22 12.18
C ALA A 28 6.74 -5.93 11.51
N ASP A 29 5.68 -6.62 11.92
CA ASP A 29 4.34 -6.47 11.36
C ASP A 29 3.55 -5.31 11.99
N ALA A 30 3.83 -4.96 13.24
CA ALA A 30 3.07 -3.96 13.98
C ALA A 30 2.90 -2.61 13.26
N PRO A 31 3.91 -1.99 12.63
CA PRO A 31 3.73 -0.73 11.92
C PRO A 31 2.73 -0.82 10.76
N PHE A 32 2.67 -1.96 10.09
CA PHE A 32 1.73 -2.20 9.00
C PHE A 32 0.34 -2.56 9.53
N PHE A 33 0.27 -3.43 10.51
CA PHE A 33 -1.01 -3.81 11.13
C PHE A 33 -1.75 -2.60 11.71
N PHE A 34 -1.01 -1.72 12.42
CA PHE A 34 -1.55 -0.51 13.05
C PHE A 34 -1.51 0.74 12.14
N MET A 35 -1.17 0.58 10.86
CA MET A 35 -1.16 1.69 9.89
C MET A 35 -2.43 2.55 9.90
N PRO A 36 -3.65 2.01 10.05
CA PRO A 36 -4.86 2.83 10.15
C PRO A 36 -4.81 3.87 11.28
N ILE A 37 -4.21 3.53 12.43
CA ILE A 37 -4.09 4.44 13.58
C ILE A 37 -3.14 5.60 13.25
N PHE A 38 -1.97 5.29 12.66
CA PHE A 38 -1.01 6.31 12.27
C PHE A 38 -1.54 7.22 11.16
N ALA A 39 -2.28 6.65 10.20
CA ALA A 39 -2.92 7.42 9.15
C ALA A 39 -4.00 8.36 9.70
N ALA A 40 -4.84 7.87 10.61
CA ALA A 40 -5.86 8.68 11.27
C ALA A 40 -5.24 9.85 12.06
N TYR A 41 -4.13 9.59 12.78
CA TYR A 41 -3.37 10.65 13.47
C TYR A 41 -2.89 11.72 12.50
N GLY A 42 -2.19 11.31 11.43
CA GLY A 42 -1.61 12.22 10.44
C GLY A 42 -2.68 13.06 9.74
N ALA A 43 -3.79 12.43 9.35
CA ALA A 43 -4.91 13.11 8.70
C ALA A 43 -5.57 14.12 9.63
N ALA A 44 -5.90 13.74 10.87
CA ALA A 44 -6.51 14.64 11.83
C ALA A 44 -5.61 15.85 12.14
N LYS A 45 -4.30 15.62 12.34
CA LYS A 45 -3.32 16.69 12.57
C LYS A 45 -3.24 17.65 11.38
N LYS A 46 -3.25 17.13 10.15
CA LYS A 46 -3.22 17.94 8.93
C LYS A 46 -4.49 18.78 8.75
N LEU A 47 -5.65 18.24 9.15
CA LEU A 47 -6.93 18.93 9.08
C LEU A 47 -7.13 19.96 10.20
N GLY A 48 -6.31 19.91 11.27
CA GLY A 48 -6.44 20.77 12.44
C GLY A 48 -7.49 20.29 13.46
N GLY A 49 -7.87 19.02 13.40
CA GLY A 49 -8.74 18.36 14.39
C GLY A 49 -7.95 17.76 15.55
N THR A 50 -8.65 17.19 16.52
CA THR A 50 -8.05 16.48 17.67
C THR A 50 -7.65 15.05 17.27
N PRO A 51 -6.34 14.73 17.14
CA PRO A 51 -5.89 13.45 16.57
C PRO A 51 -6.37 12.24 17.38
N ILE A 52 -6.47 12.37 18.71
CA ILE A 52 -6.84 11.26 19.58
C ILE A 52 -8.22 10.68 19.26
N TYR A 53 -9.18 11.50 18.83
CA TYR A 53 -10.52 11.02 18.47
C TYR A 53 -10.48 10.13 17.23
N SER A 54 -9.76 10.55 16.21
CA SER A 54 -9.58 9.78 14.97
C SER A 54 -8.79 8.49 15.22
N MET A 55 -7.75 8.54 16.07
CA MET A 55 -6.98 7.36 16.45
C MET A 55 -7.84 6.34 17.21
N MET A 56 -8.66 6.77 18.16
CA MET A 56 -9.57 5.88 18.90
C MET A 56 -10.54 5.17 17.94
N CYS A 57 -11.10 5.91 16.99
CA CYS A 57 -12.00 5.33 16.00
C CYS A 57 -11.28 4.33 15.08
N ALA A 58 -10.08 4.64 14.61
CA ALA A 58 -9.29 3.72 13.80
C ALA A 58 -8.85 2.47 14.59
N ALA A 59 -8.47 2.64 15.86
CA ALA A 59 -8.11 1.54 16.74
C ALA A 59 -9.26 0.57 17.01
N ALA A 60 -10.50 1.07 17.08
CA ALA A 60 -11.68 0.23 17.27
C ALA A 60 -11.92 -0.74 16.10
N LEU A 61 -11.55 -0.36 14.86
CA LEU A 61 -11.60 -1.26 13.70
C LEU A 61 -10.59 -2.43 13.78
N LEU A 62 -9.54 -2.27 14.60
CA LEU A 62 -8.48 -3.28 14.79
C LEU A 62 -8.66 -4.05 16.11
N HIS A 63 -9.65 -3.66 16.93
CA HIS A 63 -9.83 -4.25 18.25
C HIS A 63 -10.20 -5.73 18.16
N GLY A 64 -9.62 -6.56 19.06
CA GLY A 64 -9.80 -8.00 19.06
C GLY A 64 -11.26 -8.49 19.08
N LYS A 65 -12.17 -7.76 19.72
CA LYS A 65 -13.61 -8.08 19.68
C LYS A 65 -14.20 -7.92 18.27
N TYR A 66 -13.82 -6.87 17.54
CA TYR A 66 -14.28 -6.68 16.17
C TYR A 66 -13.67 -7.73 15.22
N THR A 67 -12.38 -7.99 15.33
CA THR A 67 -11.71 -9.01 14.50
C THR A 67 -12.25 -10.42 14.78
N ALA A 68 -12.66 -10.72 16.02
CA ALA A 68 -13.34 -11.97 16.35
C ALA A 68 -14.71 -12.09 15.67
N LEU A 69 -15.50 -11.00 15.62
CA LEU A 69 -16.78 -10.97 14.90
C LEU A 69 -16.56 -11.16 13.38
N VAL A 70 -15.49 -10.54 12.82
CA VAL A 70 -15.12 -10.76 11.42
C VAL A 70 -14.78 -12.22 11.16
N ALA A 71 -14.04 -12.86 12.07
CA ALA A 71 -13.68 -14.27 11.94
C ALA A 71 -14.88 -15.22 12.07
N ALA A 72 -15.87 -14.87 12.92
CA ALA A 72 -17.10 -15.62 13.06
C ALA A 72 -18.00 -15.56 11.81
N GLY A 73 -17.94 -14.47 11.02
CA GLY A 73 -18.66 -14.32 9.76
C GLY A 73 -20.18 -14.17 9.87
N GLU A 74 -20.73 -14.11 11.07
CA GLU A 74 -22.17 -13.96 11.28
C GLU A 74 -22.62 -12.51 11.06
N PRO A 75 -23.75 -12.25 10.37
CA PRO A 75 -24.24 -10.91 10.14
C PRO A 75 -24.57 -10.21 11.45
N ILE A 76 -24.03 -9.02 11.66
CA ILE A 76 -24.26 -8.22 12.85
C ILE A 76 -24.88 -6.86 12.51
N THR A 77 -25.57 -6.29 13.49
CA THR A 77 -26.14 -4.95 13.41
C THR A 77 -25.64 -4.07 14.56
N LEU A 78 -25.41 -2.80 14.29
CA LEU A 78 -25.10 -1.77 15.28
C LEU A 78 -26.24 -0.76 15.30
N LEU A 79 -26.97 -0.68 16.41
CA LEU A 79 -28.16 0.17 16.56
C LEU A 79 -29.22 -0.05 15.45
N GLY A 80 -29.37 -1.30 14.97
CA GLY A 80 -30.28 -1.64 13.88
C GLY A 80 -29.72 -1.42 12.47
N LEU A 81 -28.53 -0.82 12.34
CA LEU A 81 -27.84 -0.64 11.07
C LEU A 81 -26.93 -1.85 10.76
N PRO A 82 -26.94 -2.37 9.53
CA PRO A 82 -26.09 -3.51 9.19
C PRO A 82 -24.61 -3.11 9.19
N VAL A 83 -23.77 -3.95 9.81
CA VAL A 83 -22.32 -3.80 9.82
C VAL A 83 -21.71 -4.83 8.87
N ARG A 84 -20.93 -4.37 7.90
CA ARG A 84 -20.16 -5.26 7.02
C ARG A 84 -18.91 -5.72 7.73
N LEU A 85 -18.77 -7.04 7.83
CA LEU A 85 -17.59 -7.67 8.41
C LEU A 85 -16.46 -7.73 7.38
N MET A 86 -15.45 -6.90 7.57
CA MET A 86 -14.25 -6.84 6.74
C MET A 86 -13.03 -6.61 7.63
N SER A 87 -11.89 -7.17 7.26
CA SER A 87 -10.62 -6.85 7.93
C SER A 87 -10.11 -5.50 7.45
N TYR A 88 -9.82 -4.62 8.42
CA TYR A 88 -9.29 -3.27 8.16
C TYR A 88 -7.82 -3.11 8.59
N SER A 89 -7.16 -4.18 9.03
CA SER A 89 -5.72 -4.17 9.30
C SER A 89 -4.97 -3.73 8.04
N SER A 90 -3.95 -2.91 8.23
CA SER A 90 -3.13 -2.37 7.13
C SER A 90 -3.87 -1.51 6.10
N SER A 91 -5.15 -1.18 6.31
CA SER A 91 -5.94 -0.37 5.37
C SER A 91 -5.83 1.12 5.68
N LEU A 92 -5.55 1.93 4.66
CA LEU A 92 -5.36 3.38 4.82
C LEU A 92 -6.66 4.16 4.60
N LEU A 93 -7.39 3.83 3.53
CA LEU A 93 -8.55 4.62 3.08
C LEU A 93 -9.69 4.67 4.11
N PRO A 94 -10.10 3.57 4.76
CA PRO A 94 -11.07 3.63 5.85
C PRO A 94 -10.67 4.59 6.97
N ALA A 95 -9.38 4.57 7.36
CA ALA A 95 -8.87 5.43 8.42
C ALA A 95 -8.88 6.92 8.05
N LEU A 96 -8.56 7.25 6.78
CA LEU A 96 -8.65 8.63 6.28
C LEU A 96 -10.08 9.14 6.26
N LEU A 97 -11.04 8.32 5.82
CA LEU A 97 -12.47 8.68 5.83
C LEU A 97 -12.99 8.90 7.25
N ILE A 98 -12.59 8.05 8.19
CA ILE A 98 -12.92 8.19 9.61
C ILE A 98 -12.33 9.49 10.18
N ALA A 99 -11.07 9.80 9.88
CA ALA A 99 -10.41 11.01 10.36
C ALA A 99 -11.10 12.28 9.81
N LEU A 100 -11.48 12.26 8.55
CA LEU A 100 -12.23 13.35 7.91
C LEU A 100 -13.60 13.55 8.58
N CYS A 101 -14.33 12.47 8.80
CA CYS A 101 -15.61 12.50 9.48
C CYS A 101 -15.49 13.01 10.93
N ALA A 102 -14.51 12.50 11.68
CA ALA A 102 -14.24 12.93 13.04
C ALA A 102 -13.95 14.43 13.13
N TYR A 103 -13.15 14.97 12.19
CA TYR A 103 -12.85 16.40 12.13
C TYR A 103 -14.12 17.25 11.95
N TYR A 104 -14.99 16.89 10.98
CA TYR A 104 -16.21 17.65 10.76
C TYR A 104 -17.20 17.54 11.92
N LEU A 105 -17.34 16.36 12.52
CA LEU A 105 -18.19 16.14 13.70
C LEU A 105 -17.66 16.88 14.92
N GLU A 106 -16.36 16.89 15.16
CA GLU A 106 -15.74 17.67 16.22
C GLU A 106 -16.04 19.16 16.06
N LYS A 107 -15.87 19.69 14.84
CA LYS A 107 -16.18 21.08 14.54
C LYS A 107 -17.66 21.40 14.75
N PHE A 108 -18.55 20.51 14.36
CA PHE A 108 -19.99 20.63 14.56
C PHE A 108 -20.36 20.63 16.04
N PHE A 109 -19.88 19.67 16.83
CA PHE A 109 -20.19 19.59 18.26
C PHE A 109 -19.56 20.73 19.05
N ASN A 110 -18.38 21.19 18.69
CA ASN A 110 -17.78 22.38 19.27
C ASN A 110 -18.62 23.65 19.09
N LYS A 111 -19.42 23.73 18.03
CA LYS A 111 -20.32 24.88 17.76
C LYS A 111 -21.61 24.80 18.57
N ILE A 112 -22.14 23.61 18.83
CA ILE A 112 -23.47 23.41 19.45
C ILE A 112 -23.36 23.28 20.95
N ILE A 113 -22.34 22.61 21.46
CA ILE A 113 -22.22 22.28 22.89
C ILE A 113 -21.76 23.54 23.67
N PRO A 114 -22.49 23.92 24.75
CA PRO A 114 -22.12 25.06 25.60
C PRO A 114 -20.74 24.87 26.27
N GLY A 115 -20.04 25.99 26.55
CA GLY A 115 -18.64 25.99 27.01
C GLY A 115 -18.37 25.13 28.25
N ILE A 116 -19.29 25.06 29.18
CA ILE A 116 -19.18 24.27 30.44
C ILE A 116 -19.03 22.78 30.14
N PHE A 117 -19.73 22.27 29.14
CA PHE A 117 -19.77 20.84 28.78
C PHE A 117 -18.84 20.43 27.67
N LYS A 118 -18.12 21.40 27.01
CA LYS A 118 -17.28 21.11 25.84
C LYS A 118 -16.20 20.08 26.12
N SER A 119 -15.51 20.18 27.25
CA SER A 119 -14.41 19.28 27.60
C SER A 119 -14.84 17.80 27.72
N LEU A 120 -16.09 17.54 28.08
CA LEU A 120 -16.60 16.19 28.26
C LEU A 120 -17.38 15.70 27.03
N LEU A 121 -18.34 16.50 26.56
CA LEU A 121 -19.34 16.04 25.59
C LEU A 121 -18.83 16.09 24.13
N VAL A 122 -17.96 17.04 23.78
CA VAL A 122 -17.47 17.14 22.38
C VAL A 122 -16.73 15.86 21.99
N GLY A 123 -15.78 15.40 22.80
CA GLY A 123 -15.05 14.17 22.53
C GLY A 123 -15.93 12.94 22.50
N LEU A 124 -16.81 12.81 23.52
CA LEU A 124 -17.74 11.68 23.62
C LEU A 124 -18.66 11.60 22.40
N CYS A 125 -19.35 12.69 22.05
CA CYS A 125 -20.26 12.73 20.91
C CYS A 125 -19.52 12.51 19.58
N THR A 126 -18.36 13.15 19.41
CA THR A 126 -17.55 13.00 18.20
C THR A 126 -17.14 11.54 17.98
N VAL A 127 -16.55 10.91 19.00
CA VAL A 127 -16.09 9.51 18.89
C VAL A 127 -17.25 8.56 18.68
N THR A 128 -18.34 8.71 19.46
CA THR A 128 -19.50 7.81 19.35
C THR A 128 -20.15 7.87 17.98
N VAL A 129 -20.46 9.08 17.47
CA VAL A 129 -21.08 9.24 16.15
C VAL A 129 -20.13 8.81 15.04
N THR A 130 -18.86 9.17 15.14
CA THR A 130 -17.85 8.73 14.15
C THR A 130 -17.73 7.21 14.11
N MET A 131 -17.80 6.52 15.26
CA MET A 131 -17.71 5.07 15.31
C MET A 131 -18.94 4.38 14.71
N VAL A 132 -20.14 4.89 14.96
CA VAL A 132 -21.34 4.35 14.32
C VAL A 132 -21.24 4.49 12.80
N LEU A 133 -20.92 5.67 12.30
CA LEU A 133 -20.71 5.91 10.87
C LEU A 133 -19.50 5.14 10.32
N GLY A 134 -18.46 4.99 11.14
CA GLY A 134 -17.25 4.24 10.82
C GLY A 134 -17.55 2.80 10.49
N PHE A 135 -18.23 2.07 11.37
CA PHE A 135 -18.54 0.66 11.17
C PHE A 135 -19.62 0.42 10.10
N THR A 136 -20.58 1.32 9.98
CA THR A 136 -21.73 1.10 9.08
C THR A 136 -21.50 1.59 7.65
N VAL A 137 -20.76 2.69 7.48
CA VAL A 137 -20.63 3.38 6.18
C VAL A 137 -19.17 3.59 5.76
N LEU A 138 -18.37 4.28 6.59
CA LEU A 138 -17.08 4.82 6.13
C LEU A 138 -16.03 3.72 5.90
N ALA A 139 -15.93 2.78 6.84
CA ALA A 139 -14.96 1.70 6.71
C ALA A 139 -15.36 0.71 5.60
N PRO A 140 -16.63 0.26 5.49
CA PRO A 140 -17.08 -0.52 4.34
C PRO A 140 -16.86 0.19 2.99
N LEU A 141 -17.15 1.50 2.90
CA LEU A 141 -16.93 2.28 1.68
C LEU A 141 -15.46 2.24 1.25
N GLY A 142 -14.54 2.46 2.19
CA GLY A 142 -13.10 2.35 1.92
C GLY A 142 -12.67 0.95 1.49
N GLY A 143 -13.23 -0.09 2.09
CA GLY A 143 -12.99 -1.48 1.73
C GLY A 143 -13.54 -1.85 0.34
N TYR A 144 -14.76 -1.41 0.03
CA TYR A 144 -15.36 -1.65 -1.30
C TYR A 144 -14.56 -1.00 -2.43
N LEU A 145 -14.02 0.20 -2.20
CA LEU A 145 -13.23 0.87 -3.22
C LEU A 145 -11.98 0.07 -3.61
N GLY A 146 -11.30 -0.55 -2.62
CA GLY A 146 -10.19 -1.47 -2.87
C GLY A 146 -10.60 -2.71 -3.65
N ASN A 147 -11.69 -3.37 -3.24
CA ASN A 147 -12.22 -4.55 -3.92
C ASN A 147 -12.69 -4.24 -5.34
N TYR A 148 -13.34 -3.09 -5.56
CA TYR A 148 -13.78 -2.68 -6.90
C TYR A 148 -12.61 -2.53 -7.88
N LEU A 149 -11.51 -1.92 -7.44
CA LEU A 149 -10.30 -1.84 -8.26
C LEU A 149 -9.76 -3.22 -8.64
N ALA A 150 -9.74 -4.15 -7.71
CA ALA A 150 -9.26 -5.49 -7.98
C ALA A 150 -10.14 -6.23 -9.00
N VAL A 151 -11.47 -6.10 -8.90
CA VAL A 151 -12.40 -6.66 -9.88
C VAL A 151 -12.18 -6.03 -11.26
N VAL A 152 -11.99 -4.71 -11.35
CA VAL A 152 -11.70 -4.01 -12.61
C VAL A 152 -10.41 -4.52 -13.24
N PHE A 153 -9.33 -4.59 -12.48
CA PHE A 153 -8.05 -5.09 -13.00
C PHE A 153 -8.09 -6.60 -13.32
N GLY A 154 -8.84 -7.40 -12.58
CA GLY A 154 -9.08 -8.80 -12.91
C GLY A 154 -9.79 -8.94 -14.26
N PHE A 155 -10.92 -8.25 -14.44
CA PHE A 155 -11.67 -8.24 -15.70
C PHE A 155 -10.83 -7.74 -16.89
N LEU A 156 -10.05 -6.68 -16.70
CA LEU A 156 -9.14 -6.20 -17.73
C LEU A 156 -8.04 -7.24 -18.04
N GLY A 157 -7.54 -7.96 -17.02
CA GLY A 157 -6.59 -9.05 -17.18
C GLY A 157 -7.08 -10.15 -18.12
N ASP A 158 -8.36 -10.53 -17.97
CA ASP A 158 -8.99 -11.56 -18.82
C ASP A 158 -9.23 -11.07 -20.26
N LYS A 159 -9.44 -9.77 -20.48
CA LYS A 159 -9.79 -9.22 -21.80
C LYS A 159 -8.59 -8.73 -22.61
N ILE A 160 -7.67 -8.02 -21.96
CA ILE A 160 -6.53 -7.34 -22.61
C ILE A 160 -5.18 -7.67 -21.96
N GLY A 161 -5.11 -8.78 -21.22
CA GLY A 161 -3.98 -9.40 -20.49
C GLY A 161 -2.70 -8.57 -20.36
N PHE A 162 -1.91 -8.49 -21.43
CA PHE A 162 -0.60 -7.83 -21.41
C PHE A 162 -0.66 -6.31 -21.14
N ILE A 163 -1.70 -5.63 -21.63
CA ILE A 163 -1.89 -4.19 -21.38
C ILE A 163 -2.28 -3.94 -19.92
N THR A 164 -3.04 -4.87 -19.33
CA THR A 164 -3.48 -4.75 -17.93
C THR A 164 -2.31 -4.76 -16.97
N VAL A 165 -1.29 -5.58 -17.21
CA VAL A 165 -0.06 -5.59 -16.39
C VAL A 165 0.61 -4.22 -16.41
N GLY A 166 0.75 -3.63 -17.60
CA GLY A 166 1.32 -2.29 -17.77
C GLY A 166 0.48 -1.20 -17.11
N LEU A 167 -0.83 -1.22 -17.32
CA LEU A 167 -1.74 -0.26 -16.71
C LEU A 167 -1.70 -0.34 -15.18
N LEU A 168 -1.78 -1.54 -14.63
CA LEU A 168 -1.69 -1.74 -13.19
C LEU A 168 -0.34 -1.26 -12.64
N ALA A 169 0.77 -1.65 -13.26
CA ALA A 169 2.11 -1.23 -12.81
C ALA A 169 2.28 0.31 -12.85
N ALA A 170 1.70 0.99 -13.84
CA ALA A 170 1.68 2.45 -13.93
C ALA A 170 0.82 3.12 -12.85
N CYS A 171 -0.28 2.48 -12.45
CA CYS A 171 -1.19 3.01 -11.42
C CYS A 171 -0.73 2.69 -9.99
N LEU A 172 0.08 1.64 -9.80
CA LEU A 172 0.51 1.17 -8.48
C LEU A 172 1.15 2.23 -7.59
N PRO A 173 1.99 3.18 -8.05
CA PRO A 173 2.50 4.24 -7.19
C PRO A 173 1.40 4.97 -6.43
N TRP A 174 0.32 5.30 -7.11
CA TRP A 174 -0.84 5.99 -6.54
C TRP A 174 -1.66 5.09 -5.62
N LEU A 175 -1.84 3.82 -6.00
CA LEU A 175 -2.53 2.83 -5.18
C LEU A 175 -1.76 2.52 -3.88
N VAL A 176 -0.43 2.49 -3.95
CA VAL A 176 0.44 2.34 -2.77
C VAL A 176 0.32 3.54 -1.86
N MET A 177 0.36 4.76 -2.40
CA MET A 177 0.21 6.00 -1.63
C MET A 177 -1.14 6.09 -0.91
N CYS A 178 -2.22 5.56 -1.51
CA CYS A 178 -3.55 5.50 -0.90
C CYS A 178 -3.77 4.24 -0.04
N GLY A 179 -2.80 3.32 0.05
CA GLY A 179 -2.94 2.04 0.76
C GLY A 179 -3.91 1.05 0.10
N MET A 180 -4.40 1.35 -1.11
CA MET A 180 -5.40 0.53 -1.82
C MET A 180 -4.79 -0.71 -2.46
N HIS A 181 -3.48 -0.75 -2.68
CA HIS A 181 -2.77 -1.90 -3.24
C HIS A 181 -2.95 -3.19 -2.40
N LEU A 182 -3.18 -3.06 -1.09
CA LEU A 182 -3.45 -4.20 -0.21
C LEU A 182 -4.78 -4.90 -0.53
N GLY A 183 -5.76 -4.18 -1.08
CA GLY A 183 -7.00 -4.77 -1.58
C GLY A 183 -6.82 -5.72 -2.77
N LEU A 184 -5.66 -5.68 -3.44
CA LEU A 184 -5.32 -6.58 -4.55
C LEU A 184 -4.76 -7.93 -4.08
N VAL A 185 -4.30 -8.05 -2.82
CA VAL A 185 -3.65 -9.26 -2.29
C VAL A 185 -4.56 -10.51 -2.33
N PRO A 186 -5.85 -10.44 -1.95
CA PRO A 186 -6.75 -11.60 -2.07
C PRO A 186 -6.84 -12.15 -3.49
N PHE A 187 -6.82 -11.28 -4.51
CA PHE A 187 -6.89 -11.68 -5.92
C PHE A 187 -5.59 -12.34 -6.39
N MET A 188 -4.43 -11.89 -5.90
CA MET A 188 -3.16 -12.60 -6.11
C MET A 188 -3.22 -14.01 -5.54
N THR A 189 -3.72 -14.16 -4.31
CA THR A 189 -3.85 -15.46 -3.65
C THR A 189 -4.83 -16.37 -4.41
N GLN A 190 -5.94 -15.82 -4.86
CA GLN A 190 -6.94 -16.55 -5.66
C GLN A 190 -6.33 -17.01 -6.99
N ALA A 191 -5.60 -16.16 -7.71
CA ALA A 191 -4.94 -16.52 -8.96
C ALA A 191 -3.91 -17.65 -8.79
N LEU A 192 -3.18 -17.66 -7.67
CA LEU A 192 -2.24 -18.72 -7.33
C LEU A 192 -2.95 -20.06 -6.96
N THR A 193 -4.19 -19.99 -6.51
CA THR A 193 -4.99 -21.19 -6.21
C THR A 193 -5.67 -21.74 -7.47
N ASN A 194 -6.24 -20.86 -8.27
CA ASN A 194 -6.91 -21.18 -9.54
C ASN A 194 -6.76 -20.00 -10.52
N PRO A 195 -6.03 -20.12 -11.60
CA PRO A 195 -5.51 -21.31 -12.31
C PRO A 195 -4.14 -21.86 -11.85
N GLY A 196 -3.60 -21.45 -10.70
CA GLY A 196 -2.32 -21.92 -10.19
C GLY A 196 -1.13 -21.00 -10.54
N TYR A 197 -1.40 -19.83 -11.12
CA TYR A 197 -0.40 -18.80 -11.40
C TYR A 197 -1.04 -17.40 -11.46
N ASP A 198 -0.26 -16.38 -11.15
CA ASP A 198 -0.65 -14.97 -11.31
C ASP A 198 0.16 -14.33 -12.45
N ALA A 199 -0.54 -13.95 -13.51
CA ALA A 199 0.04 -13.32 -14.70
C ALA A 199 -0.17 -11.78 -14.71
N VAL A 200 -0.88 -11.19 -13.75
CA VAL A 200 -1.27 -9.78 -13.77
C VAL A 200 -0.75 -9.04 -12.55
N PHE A 201 -1.19 -9.42 -11.38
CA PHE A 201 -0.94 -8.63 -10.17
C PHE A 201 0.50 -8.73 -9.71
N ARG A 202 1.03 -9.94 -9.54
CA ARG A 202 2.38 -10.15 -9.04
C ARG A 202 3.47 -9.56 -9.96
N PRO A 203 3.42 -9.79 -11.29
CA PRO A 203 4.31 -9.10 -12.21
C PRO A 203 4.24 -7.58 -12.10
N ALA A 204 3.04 -6.99 -12.05
CA ALA A 204 2.86 -5.54 -11.95
C ALA A 204 3.47 -4.96 -10.67
N PHE A 205 3.30 -5.64 -9.53
CA PHE A 205 3.87 -5.20 -8.24
C PHE A 205 5.39 -5.18 -8.23
N ILE A 206 6.02 -6.19 -8.83
CA ILE A 206 7.49 -6.20 -8.94
C ILE A 206 7.95 -5.10 -9.87
N LEU A 207 7.31 -4.94 -11.03
CA LEU A 207 7.71 -3.94 -12.03
C LEU A 207 7.51 -2.51 -11.55
N HIS A 208 6.48 -2.25 -10.74
CA HIS A 208 6.34 -0.97 -10.06
C HIS A 208 7.55 -0.67 -9.17
N ASN A 209 7.96 -1.61 -8.30
CA ASN A 209 9.11 -1.42 -7.43
C ASN A 209 10.41 -1.20 -8.24
N MET A 210 10.57 -1.92 -9.33
CA MET A 210 11.73 -1.76 -10.23
C MET A 210 11.72 -0.38 -10.90
N ALA A 211 10.57 0.09 -11.33
CA ALA A 211 10.41 1.43 -11.91
C ALA A 211 10.68 2.55 -10.88
N GLU A 212 10.27 2.38 -9.62
CA GLU A 212 10.61 3.32 -8.54
C GLU A 212 12.13 3.45 -8.36
N GLY A 213 12.82 2.31 -8.29
CA GLY A 213 14.27 2.28 -8.24
C GLY A 213 14.93 2.88 -9.50
N GLY A 214 14.38 2.58 -10.67
CA GLY A 214 14.82 3.13 -11.94
C GLY A 214 14.72 4.66 -12.00
N ALA A 215 13.62 5.23 -11.53
CA ALA A 215 13.44 6.67 -11.46
C ALA A 215 14.47 7.32 -10.51
N CYS A 216 14.76 6.69 -9.36
CA CYS A 216 15.83 7.14 -8.46
C CYS A 216 17.22 7.10 -9.14
N ILE A 217 17.51 6.08 -9.95
CA ILE A 217 18.73 6.04 -10.76
C ILE A 217 18.75 7.23 -11.74
N GLY A 218 17.64 7.54 -12.42
CA GLY A 218 17.52 8.70 -13.29
C GLY A 218 17.79 10.02 -12.57
N VAL A 219 17.30 10.16 -11.33
CA VAL A 219 17.63 11.31 -10.46
C VAL A 219 19.12 11.36 -10.15
N ALA A 220 19.71 10.23 -9.75
CA ALA A 220 21.12 10.14 -9.40
C ALA A 220 22.06 10.50 -10.59
N LEU A 221 21.67 10.10 -11.79
CA LEU A 221 22.44 10.41 -13.01
C LEU A 221 22.37 11.89 -13.40
N ARG A 222 21.29 12.59 -13.02
CA ARG A 222 21.07 13.98 -13.42
C ARG A 222 21.52 14.99 -12.37
N THR A 223 21.45 14.67 -11.08
CA THR A 223 21.86 15.59 -10.01
C THR A 223 23.36 15.86 -10.04
N LYS A 224 23.74 17.11 -9.80
CA LYS A 224 25.12 17.54 -9.65
C LYS A 224 25.63 17.43 -8.22
N ASP A 225 24.74 17.34 -7.26
CA ASP A 225 25.03 17.23 -5.84
C ASP A 225 25.44 15.77 -5.51
N ALA A 226 26.63 15.61 -4.98
CA ALA A 226 27.18 14.28 -4.66
C ALA A 226 26.43 13.58 -3.52
N GLU A 227 25.94 14.33 -2.54
CA GLU A 227 25.18 13.79 -1.41
C GLU A 227 23.83 13.29 -1.89
N LYS A 228 23.07 14.10 -2.63
CA LYS A 228 21.79 13.74 -3.24
C LYS A 228 21.91 12.56 -4.20
N ARG A 229 23.04 12.46 -4.93
CA ARG A 229 23.34 11.31 -5.80
C ARG A 229 23.47 10.02 -5.00
N THR A 230 24.25 10.06 -3.91
CA THR A 230 24.48 8.90 -3.06
C THR A 230 23.17 8.47 -2.38
N GLU A 231 22.38 9.41 -1.89
CA GLU A 231 21.05 9.16 -1.33
C GLU A 231 20.15 8.46 -2.36
N ALA A 232 20.04 9.01 -3.58
CA ALA A 232 19.19 8.45 -4.63
C ALA A 232 19.62 7.05 -5.04
N LEU A 233 20.92 6.76 -5.13
CA LEU A 233 21.44 5.40 -5.43
C LEU A 233 21.17 4.42 -4.29
N SER A 234 21.33 4.85 -3.04
CA SER A 234 21.01 4.02 -1.87
C SER A 234 19.54 3.65 -1.82
N ILE A 235 18.65 4.61 -2.10
CA ILE A 235 17.22 4.39 -2.17
C ILE A 235 16.85 3.49 -3.37
N ALA A 236 17.48 3.69 -4.53
CA ALA A 236 17.30 2.82 -5.71
C ALA A 236 17.65 1.36 -5.39
N PHE A 237 18.77 1.13 -4.72
CA PHE A 237 19.16 -0.19 -4.24
C PHE A 237 18.11 -0.78 -3.28
N GLY A 238 17.60 0.04 -2.36
CA GLY A 238 16.52 -0.35 -1.45
C GLY A 238 15.25 -0.82 -2.19
N CYS A 239 14.84 -0.12 -3.24
CA CYS A 239 13.70 -0.52 -4.06
C CYS A 239 13.93 -1.83 -4.81
N ILE A 240 15.08 -1.95 -5.49
CA ILE A 240 15.37 -3.07 -6.40
C ILE A 240 15.65 -4.35 -5.63
N VAL A 241 16.47 -4.26 -4.58
CA VAL A 241 16.96 -5.44 -3.84
C VAL A 241 16.14 -5.72 -2.58
N ALA A 242 15.81 -4.70 -1.80
CA ALA A 242 15.05 -4.88 -0.57
C ALA A 242 13.52 -4.75 -0.76
N GLY A 243 13.06 -4.21 -1.89
CA GLY A 243 11.63 -4.06 -2.18
C GLY A 243 10.92 -2.97 -1.39
N VAL A 244 11.66 -1.99 -0.86
CA VAL A 244 11.14 -0.89 -0.05
C VAL A 244 11.00 0.35 -0.92
N THR A 245 9.76 0.76 -1.21
CA THR A 245 9.46 1.86 -2.15
C THR A 245 9.12 3.18 -1.47
N GLU A 246 8.78 3.18 -0.19
CA GLU A 246 8.36 4.37 0.55
C GLU A 246 9.43 5.48 0.51
N PRO A 247 10.74 5.22 0.72
CA PRO A 247 11.75 6.25 0.59
C PRO A 247 11.88 6.81 -0.84
N ALA A 248 11.66 5.97 -1.87
CA ALA A 248 11.66 6.43 -3.26
C ALA A 248 10.45 7.31 -3.54
N ILE A 249 9.25 6.84 -3.18
CA ILE A 249 8.01 7.58 -3.42
C ILE A 249 8.05 8.93 -2.69
N TYR A 250 8.23 8.91 -1.36
CA TYR A 250 8.04 10.11 -0.54
C TYR A 250 9.30 10.98 -0.42
N GLY A 251 10.49 10.40 -0.53
CA GLY A 251 11.77 11.11 -0.42
C GLY A 251 12.27 11.68 -1.74
N ILE A 252 12.06 10.98 -2.85
CA ILE A 252 12.66 11.34 -4.14
C ILE A 252 11.61 11.65 -5.22
N ASN A 253 10.77 10.68 -5.57
CA ASN A 253 9.98 10.74 -6.80
C ASN A 253 8.82 11.73 -6.71
N LEU A 254 8.01 11.67 -5.64
CA LEU A 254 6.87 12.54 -5.44
C LEU A 254 7.25 14.01 -5.18
N PRO A 255 8.22 14.33 -4.30
CA PRO A 255 8.62 15.72 -4.05
C PRO A 255 9.13 16.45 -5.28
N ARG A 256 9.80 15.72 -6.18
CA ARG A 256 10.33 16.25 -7.46
C ARG A 256 9.31 16.19 -8.60
N LYS A 257 8.13 15.57 -8.40
CA LYS A 257 6.99 15.43 -9.32
C LYS A 257 7.32 14.68 -10.62
N LYS A 258 8.26 15.16 -11.42
CA LYS A 258 8.61 14.60 -12.74
C LYS A 258 9.12 13.16 -12.70
N PRO A 259 9.93 12.72 -11.71
CA PRO A 259 10.32 11.31 -11.58
C PRO A 259 9.13 10.36 -11.44
N MET A 260 7.99 10.80 -10.89
CA MET A 260 6.78 9.98 -10.84
C MET A 260 6.27 9.58 -12.23
N TYR A 261 6.40 10.47 -13.23
CA TYR A 261 6.09 10.11 -14.63
C TYR A 261 7.07 9.06 -15.18
N GLY A 262 8.35 9.11 -14.75
CA GLY A 262 9.32 8.07 -15.04
C GLY A 262 8.91 6.72 -14.47
N VAL A 263 8.46 6.68 -13.22
CA VAL A 263 7.92 5.46 -12.56
C VAL A 263 6.73 4.91 -13.35
N MET A 264 5.75 5.76 -13.66
CA MET A 264 4.57 5.35 -14.41
C MET A 264 4.92 4.80 -15.79
N ALA A 265 5.80 5.48 -16.52
CA ALA A 265 6.26 5.04 -17.84
C ALA A 265 7.05 3.72 -17.79
N GLY A 266 7.98 3.60 -16.84
CA GLY A 266 8.76 2.38 -16.62
C GLY A 266 7.87 1.20 -16.24
N GLY A 267 6.93 1.41 -15.30
CA GLY A 267 5.94 0.41 -14.92
C GLY A 267 5.04 0.00 -16.08
N ALA A 268 4.53 0.99 -16.86
CA ALA A 268 3.68 0.73 -18.03
C ALA A 268 4.41 -0.13 -19.08
N VAL A 269 5.58 0.30 -19.53
CA VAL A 269 6.33 -0.39 -20.59
C VAL A 269 6.83 -1.74 -20.10
N GLY A 270 7.43 -1.81 -18.91
CA GLY A 270 7.86 -3.07 -18.31
C GLY A 270 6.71 -4.06 -18.12
N GLY A 271 5.53 -3.58 -17.68
CA GLY A 271 4.34 -4.40 -17.53
C GLY A 271 3.78 -4.94 -18.84
N VAL A 272 3.75 -4.11 -19.89
CA VAL A 272 3.37 -4.56 -21.23
C VAL A 272 4.35 -5.62 -21.74
N VAL A 273 5.66 -5.43 -21.55
CA VAL A 273 6.69 -6.42 -21.94
C VAL A 273 6.50 -7.73 -21.16
N ALA A 274 6.28 -7.67 -19.85
CA ALA A 274 6.01 -8.87 -19.02
C ALA A 274 4.79 -9.64 -19.53
N GLY A 275 3.71 -8.94 -19.82
CA GLY A 275 2.48 -9.54 -20.32
C GLY A 275 2.63 -10.14 -21.73
N LEU A 276 3.31 -9.44 -22.64
CA LEU A 276 3.61 -9.94 -24.00
C LEU A 276 4.49 -11.20 -23.99
N LEU A 277 5.48 -11.25 -23.10
CA LEU A 277 6.37 -12.38 -22.95
C LEU A 277 5.76 -13.51 -22.07
N GLY A 278 4.55 -13.31 -21.55
CA GLY A 278 3.83 -14.32 -20.78
C GLY A 278 4.42 -14.59 -19.39
N ALA A 279 4.95 -13.58 -18.71
CA ALA A 279 5.49 -13.72 -17.36
C ALA A 279 4.38 -14.17 -16.37
N LYS A 280 4.64 -15.25 -15.61
CA LYS A 280 3.71 -15.85 -14.65
C LYS A 280 4.42 -16.13 -13.34
N ALA A 281 3.86 -15.64 -12.25
CA ALA A 281 4.30 -15.98 -10.90
C ALA A 281 3.54 -17.22 -10.40
N TYR A 282 4.25 -18.20 -9.86
CA TYR A 282 3.65 -19.47 -9.38
C TYR A 282 3.57 -19.56 -7.86
N VAL A 283 4.26 -18.64 -7.17
CA VAL A 283 4.27 -18.57 -5.71
C VAL A 283 4.17 -17.12 -5.27
N MET A 284 3.58 -16.88 -4.11
CA MET A 284 3.61 -15.57 -3.48
C MET A 284 5.05 -15.22 -3.09
N GLY A 285 5.48 -14.00 -3.37
CA GLY A 285 6.82 -13.54 -3.05
C GLY A 285 6.87 -12.04 -2.85
N TYR A 286 8.05 -11.51 -2.56
CA TYR A 286 8.27 -10.07 -2.39
C TYR A 286 8.42 -9.35 -3.73
N SER A 287 8.27 -8.03 -3.70
CA SER A 287 8.40 -7.20 -4.91
C SER A 287 9.85 -6.74 -5.09
N THR A 288 10.76 -7.70 -5.24
CA THR A 288 12.21 -7.48 -5.38
C THR A 288 12.78 -8.28 -6.56
N VAL A 289 13.98 -7.91 -7.00
CA VAL A 289 14.72 -8.71 -7.99
C VAL A 289 15.04 -10.11 -7.47
N LEU A 290 15.17 -10.26 -6.14
CA LEU A 290 15.44 -11.56 -5.50
C LEU A 290 14.25 -12.52 -5.56
N ALA A 291 13.06 -12.03 -5.90
CA ALA A 291 11.87 -12.85 -6.10
C ALA A 291 11.77 -13.47 -7.50
N LEU A 292 12.73 -13.23 -8.39
CA LEU A 292 12.75 -13.82 -9.75
C LEU A 292 12.49 -15.34 -9.78
N PRO A 293 12.99 -16.16 -8.84
CA PRO A 293 12.72 -17.61 -8.85
C PRO A 293 11.24 -17.99 -8.77
N ILE A 294 10.35 -17.11 -8.27
CA ILE A 294 8.91 -17.40 -8.24
C ILE A 294 8.28 -17.52 -9.64
N PHE A 295 8.95 -17.00 -10.66
CA PHE A 295 8.50 -17.05 -12.07
C PHE A 295 8.89 -18.34 -12.80
N GLN A 296 9.69 -19.23 -12.19
CA GLN A 296 10.03 -20.55 -12.71
C GLN A 296 10.39 -20.51 -14.21
N ASN A 297 9.60 -21.17 -15.06
CA ASN A 297 9.84 -21.26 -16.50
C ASN A 297 9.72 -19.92 -17.23
N THR A 298 9.16 -18.88 -16.62
CA THR A 298 9.02 -17.53 -17.19
C THR A 298 10.00 -16.51 -16.61
N ILE A 299 11.05 -16.99 -15.92
CA ILE A 299 12.07 -16.13 -15.27
C ILE A 299 12.76 -15.20 -16.28
N VAL A 300 13.03 -15.67 -17.50
CA VAL A 300 13.67 -14.87 -18.56
C VAL A 300 12.74 -13.74 -19.00
N ALA A 301 11.45 -14.03 -19.19
CA ALA A 301 10.43 -13.04 -19.53
C ALA A 301 10.35 -11.92 -18.47
N MET A 302 10.32 -12.31 -17.21
CA MET A 302 10.27 -11.34 -16.10
C MET A 302 11.57 -10.56 -15.94
N SER A 303 12.74 -11.19 -16.18
CA SER A 303 14.03 -10.51 -16.13
C SER A 303 14.15 -9.41 -17.19
N ILE A 304 13.72 -9.70 -18.43
CA ILE A 304 13.66 -8.71 -19.50
C ILE A 304 12.73 -7.55 -19.13
N ALA A 305 11.56 -7.85 -18.59
CA ALA A 305 10.59 -6.85 -18.16
C ALA A 305 11.13 -5.95 -17.03
N ILE A 306 11.85 -6.53 -16.06
CA ILE A 306 12.50 -5.80 -14.97
C ILE A 306 13.54 -4.82 -15.50
N VAL A 307 14.45 -5.29 -16.36
CA VAL A 307 15.46 -4.42 -16.97
C VAL A 307 14.81 -3.30 -17.77
N THR A 308 13.76 -3.63 -18.54
CA THR A 308 12.99 -2.65 -19.30
C THR A 308 12.37 -1.59 -18.40
N ALA A 309 11.72 -2.00 -17.29
CA ALA A 309 11.09 -1.07 -16.35
C ALA A 309 12.11 -0.12 -15.73
N ILE A 310 13.26 -0.62 -15.28
CA ILE A 310 14.34 0.17 -14.68
C ILE A 310 14.89 1.18 -15.70
N VAL A 311 15.25 0.70 -16.90
CA VAL A 311 15.86 1.54 -17.93
C VAL A 311 14.90 2.62 -18.41
N VAL A 312 13.65 2.28 -18.72
CA VAL A 312 12.64 3.25 -19.17
C VAL A 312 12.38 4.29 -18.09
N ALA A 313 12.21 3.87 -16.83
CA ALA A 313 12.01 4.81 -15.72
C ALA A 313 13.20 5.76 -15.54
N ALA A 314 14.42 5.24 -15.61
CA ALA A 314 15.64 6.05 -15.49
C ALA A 314 15.77 7.04 -16.66
N VAL A 315 15.60 6.58 -17.90
CA VAL A 315 15.70 7.43 -19.10
C VAL A 315 14.63 8.51 -19.11
N VAL A 316 13.37 8.17 -18.86
CA VAL A 316 12.27 9.15 -18.84
C VAL A 316 12.51 10.18 -17.74
N THR A 317 12.91 9.76 -16.53
CA THR A 317 13.26 10.68 -15.44
C THR A 317 14.41 11.60 -15.81
N TYR A 318 15.47 11.06 -16.39
CA TYR A 318 16.63 11.82 -16.82
C TYR A 318 16.28 12.87 -17.90
N VAL A 319 15.48 12.49 -18.90
CA VAL A 319 15.08 13.37 -20.01
C VAL A 319 14.12 14.45 -19.53
N LEU A 320 13.08 14.11 -18.77
CA LEU A 320 12.12 15.09 -18.25
C LEU A 320 12.78 16.09 -17.29
N GLY A 321 13.84 15.67 -16.61
CA GLY A 321 14.51 16.47 -15.59
C GLY A 321 13.62 16.74 -14.39
N PHE A 322 14.14 17.47 -13.42
CA PHE A 322 13.43 17.90 -12.21
C PHE A 322 14.09 19.17 -11.65
N GLU A 323 13.32 19.93 -10.88
CA GLU A 323 13.87 21.06 -10.12
C GLU A 323 14.50 20.52 -8.84
N GLU A 324 15.77 20.83 -8.62
CA GLU A 324 16.40 20.56 -7.34
C GLU A 324 15.82 21.54 -6.32
N LYS A 325 15.00 21.04 -5.39
CA LYS A 325 14.62 21.84 -4.23
C LYS A 325 15.84 22.00 -3.34
N ASN A 326 16.22 23.26 -3.14
CA ASN A 326 17.21 23.67 -2.13
C ASN A 326 16.76 23.28 -0.73
#